data_7e50c93bf172462e21ff92782473d062
#
_entry.id   7e50c93bf172462e21ff92782473d062
#
_cell.length_a   1.000
_cell.length_b   1.000
_cell.length_c   1.000
_cell.angle_alpha   90.00
_cell.angle_beta   90.00
_cell.angle_gamma   90.00
#
_symmetry.space_group_name_H-M   'P 1'
#
loop_
_entity.id
_entity.type
_entity.pdbx_description
1 polymer ?
#
loop_
_entity_poly.entity_id
_entity_poly.type
_entity_poly.pdbx_seq_one_letter_code
_entity_poly.pdbx_strand_id
1 'polypeptide(L)'
;MKKAILITGTPGTGKTVISDLLKQNGFPTIEVGKLVKEEELYEYFDEVTESYVVNDNLLNKRLIDLIENNTSNYPLILDGHVVELPPNFVLHCIVLRCSIQHLRQRLSERSYGEAKIDENVEAEIMEIILTDMLELYGPERVCVVQSDISVEETFAQVLVEVKKVLND
;
A
#
# COMPACT_ATOMS: atom_id res chain seq x y z
N MET A 1 1.04 -21.23 -7.57
CA MET A 1 1.97 -20.17 -7.14
C MET A 1 1.20 -19.22 -6.22
N LYS A 2 1.72 -18.94 -5.03
CA LYS A 2 1.08 -18.05 -4.08
C LYS A 2 1.20 -16.61 -4.57
N LYS A 3 0.21 -15.78 -4.23
CA LYS A 3 0.13 -14.39 -4.64
C LYS A 3 -0.20 -13.50 -3.43
N ALA A 4 0.03 -12.21 -3.58
CA ALA A 4 -0.31 -11.19 -2.59
C ALA A 4 -1.44 -10.29 -3.07
N ILE A 5 -2.10 -9.64 -2.12
CA ILE A 5 -2.97 -8.48 -2.36
C ILE A 5 -2.21 -7.24 -1.90
N LEU A 6 -2.12 -6.24 -2.77
CA LEU A 6 -1.50 -4.96 -2.45
C LEU A 6 -2.56 -3.98 -1.92
N ILE A 7 -2.23 -3.28 -0.84
CA ILE A 7 -2.94 -2.09 -0.39
C ILE A 7 -1.97 -0.93 -0.52
N THR A 8 -2.23 -0.05 -1.47
CA THR A 8 -1.36 1.07 -1.80
C THR A 8 -2.13 2.39 -1.84
N GLY A 9 -1.46 3.46 -2.15
CA GLY A 9 -2.00 4.82 -2.18
C GLY A 9 -1.01 5.83 -1.59
N THR A 10 -1.24 7.10 -1.84
CA THR A 10 -0.42 8.20 -1.33
C THR A 10 -0.27 8.14 0.20
N PRO A 11 0.88 8.51 0.78
CA PRO A 11 1.01 8.65 2.23
C PRO A 11 -0.11 9.52 2.82
N GLY A 12 -0.77 9.04 3.88
CA GLY A 12 -1.92 9.76 4.48
C GLY A 12 -3.31 9.25 4.09
N THR A 13 -3.43 8.35 3.11
CA THR A 13 -4.73 7.81 2.68
C THR A 13 -5.32 6.74 3.61
N GLY A 14 -4.62 6.33 4.68
CA GLY A 14 -5.15 5.42 5.69
C GLY A 14 -4.79 3.95 5.54
N LYS A 15 -3.83 3.60 4.68
CA LYS A 15 -3.39 2.21 4.42
C LYS A 15 -3.14 1.39 5.69
N THR A 16 -2.30 1.89 6.58
CA THR A 16 -1.89 1.15 7.79
C THR A 16 -3.07 0.86 8.71
N VAL A 17 -4.00 1.80 8.87
CA VAL A 17 -5.21 1.58 9.68
C VAL A 17 -6.05 0.44 9.10
N ILE A 18 -6.25 0.44 7.78
CA ILE A 18 -7.01 -0.61 7.09
C ILE A 18 -6.29 -1.96 7.17
N SER A 19 -4.98 -1.96 6.99
CA SER A 19 -4.13 -3.16 7.09
C SER A 19 -4.15 -3.77 8.49
N ASP A 20 -4.13 -2.95 9.53
CA ASP A 20 -4.25 -3.41 10.92
C ASP A 20 -5.62 -4.05 11.18
N LEU A 21 -6.69 -3.48 10.64
CA LEU A 21 -8.03 -4.07 10.73
C LEU A 21 -8.12 -5.41 9.99
N LEU A 22 -7.49 -5.53 8.82
CA LEU A 22 -7.41 -6.82 8.11
C LEU A 22 -6.64 -7.85 8.93
N LYS A 23 -5.52 -7.46 9.53
CA LYS A 23 -4.73 -8.31 10.42
C LYS A 23 -5.55 -8.80 11.63
N GLN A 24 -6.31 -7.92 12.27
CA GLN A 24 -7.22 -8.27 13.37
C GLN A 24 -8.33 -9.23 12.93
N ASN A 25 -8.71 -9.21 11.65
CA ASN A 25 -9.67 -10.13 11.03
C ASN A 25 -9.03 -11.41 10.45
N GLY A 26 -7.77 -11.69 10.81
CA GLY A 26 -7.11 -12.97 10.50
C GLY A 26 -6.38 -13.02 9.16
N PHE A 27 -6.26 -11.90 8.43
CA PHE A 27 -5.46 -11.86 7.21
C PHE A 27 -3.98 -11.66 7.53
N PRO A 28 -3.07 -12.44 6.93
CA PRO A 28 -1.64 -12.24 7.09
C PRO A 28 -1.24 -10.93 6.40
N THR A 29 -0.70 -9.97 7.17
CA THR A 29 -0.46 -8.60 6.70
C THR A 29 0.95 -8.16 7.05
N ILE A 30 1.64 -7.52 6.11
CA ILE A 30 2.97 -6.93 6.27
C ILE A 30 2.90 -5.45 5.90
N GLU A 31 3.35 -4.60 6.83
CA GLU A 31 3.65 -3.20 6.57
C GLU A 31 5.04 -3.09 5.94
N VAL A 32 5.08 -2.83 4.63
CA VAL A 32 6.33 -2.87 3.85
C VAL A 32 7.31 -1.79 4.29
N GLY A 33 6.84 -0.59 4.64
CA GLY A 33 7.71 0.47 5.14
C GLY A 33 8.41 0.13 6.46
N LYS A 34 7.75 -0.66 7.32
CA LYS A 34 8.35 -1.19 8.55
C LYS A 34 9.36 -2.29 8.24
N LEU A 35 9.02 -3.22 7.35
CA LEU A 35 9.92 -4.28 6.90
C LEU A 35 11.21 -3.71 6.30
N VAL A 36 11.12 -2.68 5.45
CA VAL A 36 12.28 -2.00 4.85
C VAL A 36 13.24 -1.49 5.91
N LYS A 37 12.72 -0.89 6.99
CA LYS A 37 13.54 -0.36 8.08
C LYS A 37 14.14 -1.47 8.95
N GLU A 38 13.36 -2.46 9.32
CA GLU A 38 13.77 -3.54 10.23
C GLU A 38 14.79 -4.49 9.59
N GLU A 39 14.68 -4.74 8.28
CA GLU A 39 15.58 -5.63 7.54
C GLU A 39 16.62 -4.86 6.71
N GLU A 40 16.72 -3.53 6.87
CA GLU A 40 17.68 -2.66 6.19
C GLU A 40 17.66 -2.81 4.65
N LEU A 41 16.44 -2.91 4.07
CA LEU A 41 16.22 -3.08 2.64
C LEU A 41 16.26 -1.75 1.87
N TYR A 42 17.18 -0.86 2.24
CA TYR A 42 17.36 0.46 1.63
C TYR A 42 18.85 0.71 1.35
N GLU A 43 19.13 1.65 0.45
CA GLU A 43 20.49 2.05 0.09
C GLU A 43 21.03 3.11 1.06
N TYR A 44 20.21 4.12 1.35
CA TYR A 44 20.54 5.19 2.30
C TYR A 44 19.27 5.91 2.77
N PHE A 45 19.42 6.75 3.77
CA PHE A 45 18.38 7.69 4.20
C PHE A 45 18.67 9.04 3.58
N ASP A 46 17.68 9.58 2.86
CA ASP A 46 17.74 10.91 2.27
C ASP A 46 17.23 11.94 3.28
N GLU A 47 18.13 12.79 3.77
CA GLU A 47 17.81 13.85 4.74
C GLU A 47 16.95 14.97 4.14
N VAL A 48 16.98 15.18 2.82
CA VAL A 48 16.22 16.23 2.14
C VAL A 48 14.74 15.86 2.05
N THR A 49 14.47 14.62 1.61
CA THR A 49 13.10 14.09 1.50
C THR A 49 12.63 13.42 2.79
N GLU A 50 13.51 13.31 3.79
CA GLU A 50 13.25 12.59 5.05
C GLU A 50 12.67 11.19 4.82
N SER A 51 13.26 10.46 3.87
CA SER A 51 12.79 9.13 3.48
C SER A 51 13.93 8.16 3.18
N TYR A 52 13.66 6.86 3.30
CA TYR A 52 14.60 5.81 2.89
C TYR A 52 14.54 5.62 1.39
N VAL A 53 15.70 5.61 0.74
CA VAL A 53 15.82 5.20 -0.67
C VAL A 53 15.87 3.68 -0.69
N VAL A 54 14.76 3.08 -1.07
CA VAL A 54 14.56 1.63 -1.03
C VAL A 54 15.42 0.94 -2.09
N ASN A 55 16.01 -0.20 -1.74
CA ASN A 55 16.63 -1.09 -2.73
C ASN A 55 15.55 -2.05 -3.28
N ASP A 56 14.98 -1.73 -4.44
CA ASP A 56 13.87 -2.46 -5.04
C ASP A 56 14.19 -3.94 -5.29
N ASN A 57 15.42 -4.26 -5.67
CA ASN A 57 15.84 -5.63 -5.90
C ASN A 57 15.82 -6.47 -4.62
N LEU A 58 16.37 -5.91 -3.53
CA LEU A 58 16.36 -6.59 -2.23
C LEU A 58 14.93 -6.71 -1.69
N LEU A 59 14.15 -5.63 -1.77
CA LEU A 59 12.76 -5.62 -1.32
C LEU A 59 11.93 -6.65 -2.09
N ASN A 60 11.97 -6.63 -3.42
CA ASN A 60 11.20 -7.55 -4.24
C ASN A 60 11.57 -9.01 -3.97
N LYS A 61 12.87 -9.32 -3.87
CA LYS A 61 13.32 -10.67 -3.51
C LYS A 61 12.77 -11.10 -2.15
N ARG A 62 12.80 -10.22 -1.15
CA ARG A 62 12.29 -10.52 0.18
C ARG A 62 10.78 -10.70 0.22
N LEU A 63 10.03 -9.84 -0.48
CA LEU A 63 8.58 -9.94 -0.55
C LEU A 63 8.14 -11.23 -1.27
N ILE A 64 8.81 -11.60 -2.35
CA ILE A 64 8.54 -12.86 -3.06
C ILE A 64 8.79 -14.06 -2.13
N ASP A 65 9.89 -14.09 -1.40
CA ASP A 65 10.17 -15.13 -0.41
C ASP A 65 9.07 -15.24 0.64
N LEU A 66 8.61 -14.11 1.18
CA LEU A 66 7.50 -14.06 2.15
C LEU A 66 6.17 -14.54 1.56
N ILE A 67 5.88 -14.20 0.30
CA ILE A 67 4.68 -14.67 -0.40
C ILE A 67 4.73 -16.19 -0.59
N GLU A 68 5.85 -16.73 -1.06
CA GLU A 68 6.02 -18.16 -1.33
C GLU A 68 6.00 -19.00 -0.06
N ASN A 69 6.54 -18.48 1.04
CA ASN A 69 6.56 -19.14 2.35
C ASN A 69 5.33 -18.85 3.21
N ASN A 70 4.36 -18.09 2.74
CA ASN A 70 3.12 -17.85 3.47
C ASN A 70 2.36 -19.15 3.72
N THR A 71 2.18 -19.53 4.98
CA THR A 71 1.48 -20.76 5.38
C THR A 71 -0.02 -20.55 5.65
N SER A 72 -0.49 -19.31 5.59
CA SER A 72 -1.91 -18.99 5.76
C SER A 72 -2.74 -19.51 4.59
N ASN A 73 -4.03 -19.78 4.86
CA ASN A 73 -5.02 -20.05 3.84
C ASN A 73 -5.40 -18.81 3.02
N TYR A 74 -5.02 -17.62 3.51
CA TYR A 74 -5.25 -16.34 2.83
C TYR A 74 -3.99 -15.84 2.13
N PRO A 75 -4.12 -15.10 1.01
CA PRO A 75 -2.99 -14.43 0.40
C PRO A 75 -2.37 -13.42 1.38
N LEU A 76 -1.08 -13.20 1.23
CA LEU A 76 -0.39 -12.17 2.00
C LEU A 76 -0.87 -10.78 1.57
N ILE A 77 -1.22 -9.94 2.53
CA ILE A 77 -1.55 -8.54 2.30
C ILE A 77 -0.30 -7.70 2.52
N LEU A 78 0.06 -6.90 1.52
CA LEU A 78 1.21 -6.00 1.56
C LEU A 78 0.72 -4.55 1.58
N ASP A 79 1.00 -3.84 2.66
CA ASP A 79 0.71 -2.42 2.84
C ASP A 79 1.95 -1.58 2.53
N GLY A 80 1.90 -0.79 1.49
CA GLY A 80 3.00 0.10 1.12
C GLY A 80 2.66 1.03 -0.04
N HIS A 81 3.33 2.18 -0.11
CA HIS A 81 3.16 3.14 -1.21
C HIS A 81 4.17 2.94 -2.35
N VAL A 82 5.21 2.14 -2.12
CA VAL A 82 6.23 1.79 -3.11
C VAL A 82 6.38 0.27 -3.11
N VAL A 83 5.45 -0.44 -3.75
CA VAL A 83 5.51 -1.90 -3.89
C VAL A 83 5.21 -2.26 -5.35
N GLU A 84 6.26 -2.57 -6.09
CA GLU A 84 6.18 -2.97 -7.49
C GLU A 84 6.66 -4.40 -7.66
N LEU A 85 5.78 -5.35 -7.40
CA LEU A 85 6.06 -6.76 -7.60
C LEU A 85 5.79 -7.18 -9.05
N PRO A 86 6.49 -8.22 -9.56
CA PRO A 86 6.13 -8.82 -10.84
C PRO A 86 4.64 -9.24 -10.86
N PRO A 87 3.88 -8.98 -11.95
CA PRO A 87 2.42 -9.19 -12.01
C PRO A 87 1.95 -10.61 -11.67
N ASN A 88 2.81 -11.61 -11.84
CA ASN A 88 2.50 -13.00 -11.50
C ASN A 88 2.42 -13.27 -9.99
N PHE A 89 2.97 -12.37 -9.14
CA PHE A 89 2.88 -12.45 -7.68
C PHE A 89 1.74 -11.61 -7.10
N VAL A 90 1.05 -10.82 -7.92
CA VAL A 90 -0.05 -9.96 -7.48
C VAL A 90 -1.38 -10.55 -7.90
N LEU A 91 -2.26 -10.81 -6.92
CA LEU A 91 -3.62 -11.25 -7.13
C LEU A 91 -4.53 -10.06 -7.41
N HIS A 92 -4.43 -9.02 -6.58
CA HIS A 92 -5.23 -7.81 -6.65
C HIS A 92 -4.49 -6.63 -6.03
N CYS A 93 -4.83 -5.42 -6.47
CA CYS A 93 -4.26 -4.17 -5.98
C CYS A 93 -5.39 -3.20 -5.61
N ILE A 94 -5.45 -2.81 -4.35
CA ILE A 94 -6.42 -1.86 -3.82
C ILE A 94 -5.71 -0.53 -3.60
N VAL A 95 -6.08 0.49 -4.36
CA VAL A 95 -5.53 1.84 -4.25
C VAL A 95 -6.46 2.67 -3.36
N LEU A 96 -5.99 3.01 -2.16
CA LEU A 96 -6.71 3.93 -1.28
C LEU A 96 -6.47 5.36 -1.73
N ARG A 97 -7.55 6.11 -1.90
CA ARG A 97 -7.53 7.53 -2.25
C ARG A 97 -8.36 8.35 -1.27
N CYS A 98 -8.08 9.62 -1.18
CA CYS A 98 -8.91 10.56 -0.44
C CYS A 98 -8.91 11.94 -1.11
N SER A 99 -9.85 12.79 -0.71
CA SER A 99 -9.87 14.19 -1.17
C SER A 99 -8.61 14.92 -0.72
N ILE A 100 -8.19 15.90 -1.51
CA ILE A 100 -7.00 16.71 -1.23
C ILE A 100 -7.13 17.44 0.11
N GLN A 101 -8.33 17.86 0.47
CA GLN A 101 -8.58 18.52 1.74
C GLN A 101 -8.28 17.57 2.93
N HIS A 102 -8.79 16.35 2.92
CA HIS A 102 -8.53 15.35 3.95
C HIS A 102 -7.07 14.92 3.95
N LEU A 103 -6.45 14.79 2.77
CA LEU A 103 -5.05 14.42 2.66
C LEU A 103 -4.15 15.46 3.33
N ARG A 104 -4.33 16.76 3.00
CA ARG A 104 -3.58 17.85 3.65
C ARG A 104 -3.74 17.83 5.17
N GLN A 105 -4.97 17.71 5.65
CA GLN A 105 -5.25 17.65 7.08
C GLN A 105 -4.48 16.49 7.74
N ARG A 106 -4.62 15.28 7.23
CA ARG A 106 -3.97 14.07 7.77
C ARG A 106 -2.43 14.15 7.75
N LEU A 107 -1.86 14.74 6.69
CA LEU A 107 -0.42 14.93 6.59
C LEU A 107 0.10 15.99 7.56
N SER A 108 -0.66 17.09 7.78
CA SER A 108 -0.33 18.12 8.76
C SER A 108 -0.31 17.56 10.19
N GLU A 109 -1.24 16.65 10.51
CA GLU A 109 -1.30 15.97 11.82
C GLU A 109 -0.08 15.05 12.07
N ARG A 110 0.64 14.63 11.02
CA ARG A 110 1.86 13.84 11.10
C ARG A 110 3.14 14.65 11.28
N SER A 111 3.03 15.96 11.47
CA SER A 111 4.18 16.87 11.61
C SER A 111 5.13 16.88 10.40
N TYR A 112 4.61 16.60 9.19
CA TYR A 112 5.38 16.77 7.97
C TYR A 112 5.58 18.25 7.65
N GLY A 113 6.75 18.60 7.11
CA GLY A 113 7.01 19.93 6.56
C GLY A 113 6.13 20.23 5.33
N GLU A 114 5.85 21.51 5.10
CA GLU A 114 5.02 21.99 3.96
C GLU A 114 5.44 21.39 2.61
N ALA A 115 6.74 21.35 2.33
CA ALA A 115 7.27 20.81 1.09
C ALA A 115 6.88 19.32 0.87
N LYS A 116 6.94 18.53 1.94
CA LYS A 116 6.56 17.11 1.89
C LYS A 116 5.05 16.92 1.78
N ILE A 117 4.27 17.83 2.38
CA ILE A 117 2.81 17.84 2.23
C ILE A 117 2.45 18.14 0.77
N ASP A 118 3.04 19.18 0.19
CA ASP A 118 2.79 19.60 -1.19
C ASP A 118 3.17 18.50 -2.19
N GLU A 119 4.33 17.87 -2.02
CA GLU A 119 4.76 16.74 -2.87
C GLU A 119 3.73 15.60 -2.86
N ASN A 120 3.26 15.18 -1.69
CA ASN A 120 2.26 14.11 -1.59
C ASN A 120 0.89 14.53 -2.17
N VAL A 121 0.51 15.78 -1.98
CA VAL A 121 -0.73 16.33 -2.54
C VAL A 121 -0.65 16.38 -4.06
N GLU A 122 0.47 16.83 -4.64
CA GLU A 122 0.68 16.83 -6.09
C GLU A 122 0.63 15.40 -6.66
N ALA A 123 1.28 14.44 -6.00
CA ALA A 123 1.23 13.03 -6.40
C ALA A 123 -0.20 12.47 -6.40
N GLU A 124 -1.03 12.86 -5.43
CA GLU A 124 -2.44 12.45 -5.36
C GLU A 124 -3.28 13.12 -6.45
N ILE A 125 -3.07 14.42 -6.71
CA ILE A 125 -3.75 15.15 -7.80
C ILE A 125 -3.43 14.53 -9.17
N MET A 126 -2.17 14.19 -9.39
CA MET A 126 -1.69 13.58 -10.64
C MET A 126 -2.01 12.09 -10.75
N GLU A 127 -2.61 11.49 -9.73
CA GLU A 127 -2.97 10.06 -9.69
C GLU A 127 -1.77 9.13 -9.96
N ILE A 128 -0.57 9.53 -9.52
CA ILE A 128 0.68 8.83 -9.85
C ILE A 128 0.59 7.35 -9.47
N ILE A 129 0.27 7.04 -8.21
CA ILE A 129 0.20 5.65 -7.75
C ILE A 129 -0.89 4.86 -8.48
N LEU A 130 -2.05 5.45 -8.73
CA LEU A 130 -3.12 4.78 -9.47
C LEU A 130 -2.69 4.45 -10.90
N THR A 131 -2.06 5.40 -11.57
CA THR A 131 -1.56 5.22 -12.94
C THR A 131 -0.51 4.12 -13.01
N ASP A 132 0.48 4.15 -12.12
CA ASP A 132 1.53 3.13 -12.04
C ASP A 132 0.94 1.72 -11.80
N MET A 133 -0.01 1.59 -10.88
CA MET A 133 -0.65 0.30 -10.60
C MET A 133 -1.48 -0.22 -11.78
N LEU A 134 -2.18 0.68 -12.49
CA LEU A 134 -2.93 0.32 -13.71
C LEU A 134 -2.00 -0.13 -14.85
N GLU A 135 -0.85 0.52 -15.00
CA GLU A 135 0.16 0.15 -15.99
C GLU A 135 0.79 -1.21 -15.66
N LEU A 136 1.09 -1.47 -14.38
CA LEU A 136 1.74 -2.70 -13.95
C LEU A 136 0.80 -3.91 -13.95
N TYR A 137 -0.44 -3.74 -13.47
CA TYR A 137 -1.31 -4.89 -13.17
C TYR A 137 -2.57 -4.97 -14.03
N GLY A 138 -2.90 -3.92 -14.75
CA GLY A 138 -4.12 -3.83 -15.58
C GLY A 138 -5.39 -3.52 -14.79
N PRO A 139 -6.41 -2.98 -15.46
CA PRO A 139 -7.64 -2.52 -14.80
C PRO A 139 -8.46 -3.65 -14.17
N GLU A 140 -8.27 -4.89 -14.59
CA GLU A 140 -8.98 -6.04 -14.03
C GLU A 140 -8.48 -6.44 -12.64
N ARG A 141 -7.27 -6.01 -12.25
CA ARG A 141 -6.67 -6.30 -10.94
C ARG A 141 -6.56 -5.10 -10.04
N VAL A 142 -6.86 -3.90 -10.53
CA VAL A 142 -6.73 -2.66 -9.76
C VAL A 142 -8.11 -2.10 -9.46
N CYS A 143 -8.38 -1.83 -8.19
CA CYS A 143 -9.56 -1.10 -7.78
C CYS A 143 -9.21 0.10 -6.90
N VAL A 144 -10.09 1.09 -6.89
CA VAL A 144 -9.97 2.29 -6.05
C VAL A 144 -10.99 2.23 -4.93
N VAL A 145 -10.55 2.49 -3.70
CA VAL A 145 -11.43 2.68 -2.54
C VAL A 145 -11.19 4.07 -1.97
N GLN A 146 -12.28 4.85 -1.82
CA GLN A 146 -12.22 6.17 -1.22
C GLN A 146 -12.20 6.07 0.30
N SER A 147 -11.28 6.79 0.93
CA SER A 147 -11.09 6.82 2.38
C SER A 147 -11.50 8.15 3.03
N ASP A 148 -12.37 8.92 2.36
CA ASP A 148 -12.95 10.17 2.88
C ASP A 148 -14.10 9.93 3.88
N ILE A 149 -14.64 8.74 3.85
CA ILE A 149 -15.69 8.24 4.73
C ILE A 149 -15.08 7.74 6.05
N SER A 150 -15.89 7.15 6.90
CA SER A 150 -15.40 6.56 8.15
C SER A 150 -14.42 5.41 7.90
N VAL A 151 -13.60 5.12 8.91
CA VAL A 151 -12.64 3.99 8.87
C VAL A 151 -13.42 2.67 8.68
N GLU A 152 -14.55 2.52 9.35
CA GLU A 152 -15.42 1.34 9.30
C GLU A 152 -15.97 1.11 7.90
N GLU A 153 -16.45 2.16 7.23
CA GLU A 153 -16.98 2.09 5.86
C GLU A 153 -15.85 1.82 4.84
N THR A 154 -14.70 2.46 5.00
CA THR A 154 -13.52 2.20 4.16
C THR A 154 -13.08 0.74 4.31
N PHE A 155 -12.99 0.25 5.55
CA PHE A 155 -12.65 -1.14 5.82
C PHE A 155 -13.67 -2.13 5.23
N ALA A 156 -14.97 -1.84 5.35
CA ALA A 156 -16.01 -2.67 4.76
C ALA A 156 -15.86 -2.80 3.24
N GLN A 157 -15.59 -1.69 2.55
CA GLN A 157 -15.34 -1.70 1.10
C GLN A 157 -14.08 -2.50 0.74
N VAL A 158 -12.98 -2.30 1.45
CA VAL A 158 -11.74 -3.07 1.24
C VAL A 158 -11.96 -4.56 1.48
N LEU A 159 -12.69 -4.91 2.54
CA LEU A 159 -12.99 -6.31 2.86
C LEU A 159 -13.85 -6.98 1.77
N VAL A 160 -14.77 -6.24 1.14
CA VAL A 160 -15.55 -6.72 -0.01
C VAL A 160 -14.62 -7.05 -1.17
N GLU A 161 -13.70 -6.16 -1.53
CA GLU A 161 -12.75 -6.39 -2.63
C GLU A 161 -11.79 -7.56 -2.33
N VAL A 162 -11.29 -7.66 -1.10
CA VAL A 162 -10.48 -8.81 -0.67
C VAL A 162 -11.25 -10.12 -0.80
N LYS A 163 -12.50 -10.18 -0.33
CA LYS A 163 -13.33 -11.40 -0.40
C LYS A 163 -13.73 -11.78 -1.81
N LYS A 164 -13.95 -10.80 -2.69
CA LYS A 164 -14.30 -11.02 -4.09
C LYS A 164 -13.22 -11.83 -4.79
N VAL A 165 -11.96 -11.42 -4.67
CA VAL A 165 -10.84 -12.10 -5.33
C VAL A 165 -10.42 -13.43 -4.66
N LEU A 166 -10.97 -13.76 -3.50
CA LEU A 166 -10.77 -15.04 -2.84
C LEU A 166 -11.79 -16.11 -3.30
N ASN A 167 -12.91 -15.68 -3.90
CA ASN A 167 -13.98 -16.56 -4.32
C ASN A 167 -13.96 -16.84 -5.86
N ASP A 168 -13.09 -16.13 -6.59
CA ASP A 168 -12.80 -16.32 -8.00
C ASP A 168 -11.66 -17.35 -8.18
#